data_606614eef53f49894a6d7bcbf4fbcb15
#
_entry.id   606614eef53f49894a6d7bcbf4fbcb15
#
_cell.length_a   1.000
_cell.length_b   1.000
_cell.length_c   1.000
_cell.angle_alpha   90.00
_cell.angle_beta   90.00
_cell.angle_gamma   90.00
#
_symmetry.space_group_name_H-M   'P 1'
#
loop_
_entity.id
_entity.type
_entity.pdbx_description
1 polymer ?
#
loop_
_entity_poly.entity_id
_entity_poly.type
_entity_poly.pdbx_seq_one_letter_code
_entity_poly.pdbx_strand_id
1 'polypeptide(L)'
;MAVPMNFLTEELESMKQGGFYGTIRTLESPQGAWVHIDGKKYLNLCSNNYLGLCNDPRLVNKVKEYADKYGVGPGAVRTIAGTMSPHIELEKKLAAFKGAEAAIVVQSGFCANLAVIPTLANSADDVIFSDSLNHASIIDACKLTKAKVVRYEHSDMADLEKKLKEYDGFAGKKLLITDGVFSMDGDVAKLPA
;
A
#
# COMPACT_ATOMS: atom_id res chain seq x y z
N MET A 1 -23.81 5.38 31.12
CA MET A 1 -24.85 4.95 30.15
C MET A 1 -24.15 4.60 28.85
N ALA A 2 -24.38 3.38 28.31
CA ALA A 2 -23.85 3.03 27.00
C ALA A 2 -24.58 3.86 25.93
N VAL A 3 -23.85 4.50 25.02
CA VAL A 3 -24.42 5.19 23.87
C VAL A 3 -25.07 4.13 22.97
N PRO A 4 -26.36 4.24 22.60
CA PRO A 4 -26.97 3.28 21.69
C PRO A 4 -26.23 3.31 20.36
N MET A 5 -25.71 2.15 19.90
CA MET A 5 -25.03 2.02 18.61
C MET A 5 -25.97 1.50 17.51
N ASN A 6 -27.23 1.86 17.55
CA ASN A 6 -28.23 1.42 16.57
C ASN A 6 -27.84 1.76 15.12
N PHE A 7 -27.14 2.89 14.94
CA PHE A 7 -26.64 3.27 13.62
C PHE A 7 -25.73 2.22 12.96
N LEU A 8 -24.95 1.46 13.76
CA LEU A 8 -24.11 0.39 13.20
C LEU A 8 -24.94 -0.78 12.67
N THR A 9 -26.05 -1.11 13.36
CA THR A 9 -26.97 -2.16 12.89
C THR A 9 -27.67 -1.71 11.61
N GLU A 10 -28.13 -0.47 11.56
CA GLU A 10 -28.79 0.11 10.39
C GLU A 10 -27.83 0.16 9.18
N GLU A 11 -26.57 0.57 9.38
CA GLU A 11 -25.56 0.57 8.33
C GLU A 11 -25.25 -0.84 7.82
N LEU A 12 -25.10 -1.81 8.73
CA LEU A 12 -24.86 -3.22 8.35
C LEU A 12 -26.03 -3.81 7.53
N GLU A 13 -27.25 -3.51 7.90
CA GLU A 13 -28.42 -3.95 7.14
C GLU A 13 -28.48 -3.27 5.77
N SER A 14 -28.17 -1.97 5.69
CA SER A 14 -28.06 -1.25 4.42
C SER A 14 -27.01 -1.88 3.51
N MET A 15 -25.81 -2.20 4.04
CA MET A 15 -24.75 -2.88 3.29
C MET A 15 -25.19 -4.26 2.79
N LYS A 16 -25.93 -5.04 3.60
CA LYS A 16 -26.48 -6.35 3.19
C LYS A 16 -27.50 -6.21 2.06
N GLN A 17 -28.42 -5.27 2.19
CA GLN A 17 -29.46 -5.01 1.19
C GLN A 17 -28.85 -4.50 -0.12
N GLY A 18 -27.81 -3.65 -0.04
CA GLY A 18 -27.07 -3.14 -1.18
C GLY A 18 -26.09 -4.13 -1.83
N GLY A 19 -25.93 -5.35 -1.27
CA GLY A 19 -24.96 -6.34 -1.76
C GLY A 19 -23.48 -6.01 -1.48
N PHE A 20 -23.22 -5.02 -0.63
CA PHE A 20 -21.87 -4.60 -0.25
C PHE A 20 -21.32 -5.32 0.98
N TYR A 21 -22.11 -6.17 1.64
CA TYR A 21 -21.68 -6.95 2.78
C TYR A 21 -20.85 -8.15 2.32
N GLY A 22 -19.52 -7.99 2.38
CA GLY A 22 -18.59 -9.04 1.98
C GLY A 22 -18.50 -10.19 3.01
N THR A 23 -18.41 -11.41 2.53
CA THR A 23 -18.11 -12.57 3.38
C THR A 23 -16.61 -12.81 3.41
N ILE A 24 -16.02 -12.79 4.61
CA ILE A 24 -14.61 -13.16 4.81
C ILE A 24 -14.51 -14.68 4.78
N ARG A 25 -13.76 -15.21 3.81
CA ARG A 25 -13.51 -16.64 3.68
C ARG A 25 -12.26 -17.04 4.44
N THR A 26 -12.32 -18.17 5.15
CA THR A 26 -11.17 -18.69 5.91
C THR A 26 -10.37 -19.66 5.05
N LEU A 27 -9.08 -19.39 4.88
CA LEU A 27 -8.16 -20.32 4.25
C LEU A 27 -7.67 -21.33 5.30
N GLU A 28 -7.81 -22.63 4.99
CA GLU A 28 -7.46 -23.77 5.85
C GLU A 28 -6.11 -24.39 5.47
N SER A 29 -5.40 -23.76 4.55
CA SER A 29 -4.08 -24.20 4.07
C SER A 29 -3.10 -23.03 3.99
N PRO A 30 -1.79 -23.29 3.88
CA PRO A 30 -0.83 -22.26 3.52
C PRO A 30 -1.19 -21.60 2.19
N GLN A 31 -0.71 -20.36 1.97
CA GLN A 31 -0.87 -19.65 0.70
C GLN A 31 -0.10 -20.36 -0.42
N GLY A 32 -0.75 -20.51 -1.58
CA GLY A 32 -0.16 -21.12 -2.75
C GLY A 32 -1.09 -21.01 -3.96
N ALA A 33 -0.72 -21.65 -5.07
CA ALA A 33 -1.58 -21.72 -6.26
C ALA A 33 -2.89 -22.47 -5.96
N TRP A 34 -2.87 -23.38 -4.99
CA TRP A 34 -4.04 -24.11 -4.53
C TRP A 34 -4.21 -23.87 -3.03
N VAL A 35 -5.44 -23.58 -2.62
CA VAL A 35 -5.82 -23.35 -1.23
C VAL A 35 -7.05 -24.17 -0.87
N HIS A 36 -7.28 -24.40 0.42
CA HIS A 36 -8.50 -25.04 0.93
C HIS A 36 -9.38 -24.02 1.63
N ILE A 37 -10.68 -24.08 1.33
CA ILE A 37 -11.74 -23.26 1.94
C ILE A 37 -12.94 -24.15 2.11
N ASP A 38 -13.49 -24.24 3.33
CA ASP A 38 -14.62 -25.11 3.68
C ASP A 38 -14.42 -26.58 3.23
N GLY A 39 -13.20 -27.11 3.46
CA GLY A 39 -12.81 -28.46 3.10
C GLY A 39 -12.66 -28.72 1.59
N LYS A 40 -12.81 -27.71 0.73
CA LYS A 40 -12.68 -27.83 -0.73
C LYS A 40 -11.42 -27.16 -1.24
N LYS A 41 -10.87 -27.72 -2.30
CA LYS A 41 -9.66 -27.21 -2.98
C LYS A 41 -10.02 -26.21 -4.08
N TYR A 42 -9.41 -25.04 -4.05
CA TYR A 42 -9.62 -23.97 -5.03
C TYR A 42 -8.29 -23.50 -5.64
N LEU A 43 -8.31 -23.16 -6.93
CA LEU A 43 -7.22 -22.42 -7.58
C LEU A 43 -7.27 -20.97 -7.11
N ASN A 44 -6.16 -20.49 -6.55
CA ASN A 44 -6.05 -19.14 -6.00
C ASN A 44 -5.48 -18.17 -7.04
N LEU A 45 -6.34 -17.36 -7.64
CA LEU A 45 -5.98 -16.35 -8.64
C LEU A 45 -6.00 -14.92 -8.07
N CYS A 46 -6.25 -14.74 -6.76
CA CYS A 46 -6.45 -13.42 -6.15
C CYS A 46 -5.49 -13.11 -5.00
N SER A 47 -4.37 -13.84 -4.89
CA SER A 47 -3.37 -13.56 -3.86
C SER A 47 -2.36 -12.51 -4.31
N ASN A 48 -1.83 -11.73 -3.36
CA ASN A 48 -0.68 -10.84 -3.60
C ASN A 48 0.67 -11.57 -3.54
N ASN A 49 0.67 -12.89 -3.45
CA ASN A 49 1.86 -13.75 -3.40
C ASN A 49 2.45 -13.96 -4.80
N TYR A 50 2.64 -12.89 -5.58
CA TYR A 50 3.06 -12.93 -6.99
C TYR A 50 4.34 -13.73 -7.25
N LEU A 51 5.30 -13.69 -6.32
CA LEU A 51 6.57 -14.39 -6.41
C LEU A 51 6.59 -15.75 -5.69
N GLY A 52 5.48 -16.17 -5.09
CA GLY A 52 5.38 -17.45 -4.36
C GLY A 52 6.21 -17.52 -3.08
N LEU A 53 6.57 -16.38 -2.49
CA LEU A 53 7.53 -16.29 -1.39
C LEU A 53 6.93 -16.60 -0.01
N CYS A 54 5.61 -16.59 0.16
CA CYS A 54 4.97 -16.77 1.48
C CYS A 54 5.38 -18.07 2.18
N ASN A 55 5.64 -19.14 1.43
CA ASN A 55 6.00 -20.47 1.95
C ASN A 55 7.38 -20.93 1.50
N ASP A 56 8.22 -20.04 0.98
CA ASP A 56 9.59 -20.41 0.60
C ASP A 56 10.35 -20.90 1.83
N PRO A 57 10.89 -22.13 1.82
CA PRO A 57 11.57 -22.69 2.97
C PRO A 57 12.74 -21.85 3.47
N ARG A 58 13.41 -21.11 2.57
CA ARG A 58 14.53 -20.22 2.91
C ARG A 58 14.04 -19.07 3.78
N LEU A 59 12.89 -18.48 3.43
CA LEU A 59 12.26 -17.40 4.21
C LEU A 59 11.71 -17.92 5.52
N VAL A 60 11.00 -19.05 5.51
CA VAL A 60 10.45 -19.67 6.73
C VAL A 60 11.58 -20.00 7.73
N ASN A 61 12.69 -20.58 7.28
CA ASN A 61 13.82 -20.89 8.13
C ASN A 61 14.49 -19.61 8.67
N LYS A 62 14.58 -18.55 7.85
CA LYS A 62 15.13 -17.27 8.29
C LYS A 62 14.26 -16.59 9.34
N VAL A 63 12.94 -16.66 9.20
CA VAL A 63 11.99 -16.17 10.21
C VAL A 63 12.19 -16.90 11.54
N LYS A 64 12.32 -18.24 11.54
CA LYS A 64 12.59 -19.02 12.76
C LYS A 64 13.89 -18.58 13.44
N GLU A 65 14.99 -18.53 12.66
CA GLU A 65 16.30 -18.08 13.16
C GLU A 65 16.23 -16.69 13.83
N TYR A 66 15.53 -15.76 13.17
CA TYR A 66 15.42 -14.39 13.69
C TYR A 66 14.45 -14.28 14.88
N ALA A 67 13.40 -15.10 14.91
CA ALA A 67 12.50 -15.19 16.06
C ALA A 67 13.22 -15.72 17.29
N ASP A 68 14.05 -16.76 17.13
CA ASP A 68 14.86 -17.31 18.22
C ASP A 68 15.88 -16.29 18.76
N LYS A 69 16.48 -15.49 17.87
CA LYS A 69 17.52 -14.54 18.24
C LYS A 69 17.00 -13.21 18.76
N TYR A 70 15.91 -12.70 18.21
CA TYR A 70 15.43 -11.34 18.42
C TYR A 70 14.02 -11.27 19.02
N GLY A 71 13.33 -12.39 19.15
CA GLY A 71 11.90 -12.44 19.53
C GLY A 71 10.98 -12.07 18.37
N VAL A 72 9.71 -11.85 18.68
CA VAL A 72 8.64 -11.65 17.68
C VAL A 72 8.44 -10.19 17.27
N GLY A 73 9.19 -9.26 17.86
CA GLY A 73 9.08 -7.85 17.50
C GLY A 73 9.92 -6.94 18.38
N PRO A 74 10.07 -5.67 18.00
CA PRO A 74 10.97 -4.73 18.66
C PRO A 74 10.45 -4.19 20.01
N GLY A 75 9.19 -4.41 20.35
CA GLY A 75 8.58 -3.94 21.61
C GLY A 75 8.46 -2.42 21.76
N ALA A 76 8.89 -1.65 20.76
CA ALA A 76 8.88 -0.18 20.80
C ALA A 76 8.84 0.40 19.38
N VAL A 77 8.56 1.71 19.29
CA VAL A 77 8.61 2.44 18.01
C VAL A 77 10.06 2.66 17.56
N ARG A 78 10.26 2.72 16.23
CA ARG A 78 11.58 2.82 15.59
C ARG A 78 12.44 3.98 16.10
N THR A 79 11.82 5.12 16.36
CA THR A 79 12.50 6.37 16.74
C THR A 79 12.93 6.44 18.22
N ILE A 80 12.45 5.53 19.07
CA ILE A 80 12.79 5.53 20.50
C ILE A 80 13.72 4.37 20.83
N ALA A 81 13.20 3.13 20.85
CA ALA A 81 13.95 1.94 21.24
C ALA A 81 13.65 0.72 20.35
N GLY A 82 12.94 0.89 19.24
CA GLY A 82 12.45 -0.19 18.38
C GLY A 82 13.29 -0.42 17.12
N THR A 83 14.39 0.31 16.91
CA THR A 83 15.29 0.04 15.78
C THR A 83 16.31 -1.03 16.16
N MET A 84 16.14 -2.21 15.58
CA MET A 84 17.01 -3.37 15.81
C MET A 84 17.98 -3.56 14.64
N SER A 85 19.08 -4.30 14.86
CA SER A 85 20.07 -4.57 13.81
C SER A 85 19.48 -5.19 12.53
N PRO A 86 18.48 -6.10 12.56
CA PRO A 86 17.84 -6.59 11.34
C PRO A 86 17.18 -5.50 10.48
N HIS A 87 16.63 -4.46 11.10
CA HIS A 87 16.05 -3.34 10.33
C HIS A 87 17.14 -2.63 9.51
N ILE A 88 18.25 -2.30 10.16
CA ILE A 88 19.36 -1.59 9.52
C ILE A 88 20.01 -2.46 8.42
N GLU A 89 20.16 -3.76 8.66
CA GLU A 89 20.67 -4.69 7.65
C GLU A 89 19.76 -4.77 6.43
N LEU A 90 18.43 -4.86 6.64
CA LEU A 90 17.44 -4.91 5.59
C LEU A 90 17.44 -3.60 4.79
N GLU A 91 17.43 -2.45 5.46
CA GLU A 91 17.45 -1.13 4.83
C GLU A 91 18.68 -0.94 3.93
N LYS A 92 19.86 -1.34 4.39
CA LYS A 92 21.10 -1.33 3.57
C LYS A 92 20.98 -2.22 2.33
N LYS A 93 20.44 -3.44 2.49
CA LYS A 93 20.24 -4.37 1.36
C LYS A 93 19.23 -3.84 0.36
N LEU A 94 18.14 -3.25 0.82
CA LEU A 94 17.11 -2.65 -0.04
C LEU A 94 17.64 -1.42 -0.78
N ALA A 95 18.40 -0.56 -0.11
CA ALA A 95 19.05 0.59 -0.75
C ALA A 95 19.99 0.13 -1.87
N ALA A 96 20.86 -0.83 -1.59
CA ALA A 96 21.77 -1.42 -2.58
C ALA A 96 21.01 -2.08 -3.75
N PHE A 97 19.96 -2.85 -3.46
CA PHE A 97 19.13 -3.51 -4.48
C PHE A 97 18.45 -2.50 -5.42
N LYS A 98 18.01 -1.36 -4.89
CA LYS A 98 17.34 -0.30 -5.65
C LYS A 98 18.29 0.73 -6.26
N GLY A 99 19.59 0.66 -5.97
CA GLY A 99 20.57 1.69 -6.37
C GLY A 99 20.29 3.05 -5.71
N ALA A 100 19.68 3.06 -4.53
CA ALA A 100 19.36 4.26 -3.77
C ALA A 100 20.41 4.52 -2.67
N GLU A 101 20.54 5.77 -2.25
CA GLU A 101 21.45 6.17 -1.17
C GLU A 101 21.01 5.59 0.18
N ALA A 102 19.69 5.52 0.43
CA ALA A 102 19.11 5.00 1.66
C ALA A 102 17.74 4.36 1.41
N ALA A 103 17.30 3.55 2.36
CA ALA A 103 15.95 3.01 2.43
C ALA A 103 15.43 3.06 3.86
N ILE A 104 14.12 3.18 4.02
CA ILE A 104 13.40 3.07 5.30
C ILE A 104 12.37 1.97 5.17
N VAL A 105 12.34 1.05 6.14
CA VAL A 105 11.35 -0.03 6.21
C VAL A 105 10.22 0.37 7.16
N VAL A 106 9.00 0.19 6.70
CA VAL A 106 7.75 0.37 7.46
C VAL A 106 6.92 -0.92 7.41
N GLN A 107 5.83 -1.00 8.18
CA GLN A 107 5.06 -2.23 8.38
C GLN A 107 4.35 -2.74 7.10
N SER A 108 4.04 -1.84 6.16
CA SER A 108 3.36 -2.20 4.91
C SER A 108 3.55 -1.12 3.84
N GLY A 109 3.26 -1.45 2.57
CA GLY A 109 3.20 -0.46 1.50
C GLY A 109 2.13 0.62 1.75
N PHE A 110 1.03 0.26 2.43
CA PHE A 110 0.02 1.23 2.86
C PHE A 110 0.65 2.30 3.77
N CYS A 111 1.36 1.86 4.83
CA CYS A 111 2.08 2.77 5.73
C CYS A 111 3.17 3.57 5.02
N ALA A 112 3.82 3.00 4.00
CA ALA A 112 4.81 3.72 3.19
C ALA A 112 4.17 4.90 2.46
N ASN A 113 3.05 4.71 1.79
CA ASN A 113 2.35 5.79 1.10
C ASN A 113 1.83 6.86 2.07
N LEU A 114 1.26 6.46 3.23
CA LEU A 114 0.84 7.40 4.27
C LEU A 114 1.99 8.23 4.84
N ALA A 115 3.19 7.69 4.89
CA ALA A 115 4.37 8.40 5.38
C ALA A 115 4.99 9.31 4.31
N VAL A 116 5.13 8.82 3.07
CA VAL A 116 5.89 9.49 2.01
C VAL A 116 5.11 10.67 1.42
N ILE A 117 3.86 10.46 1.03
CA ILE A 117 3.10 11.45 0.26
C ILE A 117 2.89 12.76 1.05
N PRO A 118 2.42 12.72 2.33
CA PRO A 118 2.31 13.93 3.12
C PRO A 118 3.66 14.58 3.48
N THR A 119 4.74 13.80 3.45
CA THR A 119 6.08 14.36 3.69
C THR A 119 6.60 15.14 2.49
N LEU A 120 6.31 14.69 1.28
CA LEU A 120 6.80 15.32 0.05
C LEU A 120 5.99 16.57 -0.34
N ALA A 121 4.67 16.53 -0.19
CA ALA A 121 3.76 17.60 -0.59
C ALA A 121 2.68 17.82 0.49
N ASN A 122 2.84 18.84 1.32
CA ASN A 122 1.91 19.14 2.43
C ASN A 122 1.63 20.64 2.62
N SER A 123 1.99 21.49 1.68
CA SER A 123 1.57 22.88 1.66
C SER A 123 0.27 23.04 0.88
N ALA A 124 -0.55 24.03 1.24
CA ALA A 124 -1.69 24.44 0.41
C ALA A 124 -1.23 24.99 -0.98
N ASP A 125 0.03 25.36 -1.08
CA ASP A 125 0.67 25.81 -2.32
C ASP A 125 1.29 24.65 -3.12
N ASP A 126 1.16 23.39 -2.66
CA ASP A 126 1.62 22.22 -3.40
C ASP A 126 0.47 21.62 -4.24
N VAL A 127 0.81 20.90 -5.31
CA VAL A 127 -0.14 20.13 -6.11
C VAL A 127 0.34 18.70 -6.33
N ILE A 128 -0.60 17.76 -6.22
CA ILE A 128 -0.37 16.34 -6.47
C ILE A 128 -1.21 15.94 -7.69
N PHE A 129 -0.56 15.43 -8.73
CA PHE A 129 -1.20 14.80 -9.87
C PHE A 129 -1.26 13.29 -9.62
N SER A 130 -2.47 12.73 -9.59
CA SER A 130 -2.69 11.32 -9.25
C SER A 130 -3.50 10.63 -10.34
N ASP A 131 -3.01 9.47 -10.80
CA ASP A 131 -3.79 8.60 -11.68
C ASP A 131 -5.11 8.21 -11.02
N SER A 132 -6.19 8.17 -11.79
CA SER A 132 -7.54 7.91 -11.28
C SER A 132 -7.74 6.50 -10.71
N LEU A 133 -6.90 5.52 -11.11
CA LEU A 133 -6.91 4.15 -10.62
C LEU A 133 -5.78 3.81 -9.64
N ASN A 134 -5.06 4.81 -9.15
CA ASN A 134 -4.06 4.59 -8.12
C ASN A 134 -4.61 3.81 -6.93
N HIS A 135 -3.76 2.99 -6.32
CA HIS A 135 -4.09 2.18 -5.15
C HIS A 135 -4.71 3.02 -4.03
N ALA A 136 -5.68 2.44 -3.31
CA ALA A 136 -6.41 3.11 -2.22
C ALA A 136 -5.50 3.79 -1.20
N SER A 137 -4.33 3.22 -0.87
CA SER A 137 -3.37 3.83 0.05
C SER A 137 -2.77 5.15 -0.47
N ILE A 138 -2.62 5.31 -1.79
CA ILE A 138 -2.18 6.57 -2.40
C ILE A 138 -3.30 7.60 -2.28
N ILE A 139 -4.53 7.19 -2.60
CA ILE A 139 -5.72 8.06 -2.49
C ILE A 139 -5.89 8.54 -1.04
N ASP A 140 -5.77 7.64 -0.07
CA ASP A 140 -5.92 7.99 1.35
C ASP A 140 -4.77 8.86 1.85
N ALA A 141 -3.54 8.59 1.42
CA ALA A 141 -2.41 9.44 1.74
C ALA A 141 -2.55 10.86 1.17
N CYS A 142 -3.09 10.99 -0.06
CA CYS A 142 -3.39 12.30 -0.64
C CYS A 142 -4.43 13.09 0.18
N LYS A 143 -5.43 12.42 0.76
CA LYS A 143 -6.41 13.08 1.66
C LYS A 143 -5.80 13.63 2.95
N LEU A 144 -4.65 13.11 3.38
CA LEU A 144 -3.95 13.57 4.58
C LEU A 144 -3.09 14.81 4.34
N THR A 145 -2.90 15.21 3.09
CA THR A 145 -2.11 16.40 2.73
C THR A 145 -2.98 17.65 2.71
N LYS A 146 -2.31 18.82 2.75
CA LYS A 146 -2.94 20.11 2.45
C LYS A 146 -2.84 20.47 0.97
N ALA A 147 -2.08 19.70 0.21
CA ALA A 147 -1.86 19.93 -1.22
C ALA A 147 -3.15 19.76 -2.02
N LYS A 148 -3.28 20.51 -3.11
CA LYS A 148 -4.37 20.31 -4.05
C LYS A 148 -4.15 19.02 -4.83
N VAL A 149 -5.13 18.10 -4.83
CA VAL A 149 -5.06 16.86 -5.59
C VAL A 149 -5.78 17.02 -6.92
N VAL A 150 -5.06 16.81 -8.01
CA VAL A 150 -5.56 16.83 -9.39
C VAL A 150 -5.52 15.41 -9.93
N ARG A 151 -6.69 14.81 -10.13
CA ARG A 151 -6.80 13.48 -10.74
C ARG A 151 -6.76 13.59 -12.26
N TYR A 152 -5.99 12.72 -12.91
CA TYR A 152 -6.03 12.54 -14.36
C TYR A 152 -6.57 11.17 -14.72
N GLU A 153 -7.11 11.06 -15.93
CA GLU A 153 -7.70 9.80 -16.42
C GLU A 153 -6.64 8.72 -16.53
N HIS A 154 -7.04 7.49 -16.19
CA HIS A 154 -6.11 6.37 -16.08
C HIS A 154 -5.29 6.17 -17.36
N SER A 155 -3.95 6.17 -17.19
CA SER A 155 -2.98 5.98 -18.28
C SER A 155 -3.18 6.93 -19.49
N ASP A 156 -3.89 8.06 -19.31
CA ASP A 156 -4.08 9.08 -20.34
C ASP A 156 -3.03 10.19 -20.21
N MET A 157 -1.99 10.08 -21.02
CA MET A 157 -0.88 11.04 -21.01
C MET A 157 -1.28 12.39 -21.61
N ALA A 158 -2.30 12.45 -22.48
CA ALA A 158 -2.78 13.72 -23.03
C ALA A 158 -3.56 14.51 -21.98
N ASP A 159 -4.40 13.82 -21.18
CA ASP A 159 -5.10 14.46 -20.05
C ASP A 159 -4.10 14.90 -18.96
N LEU A 160 -3.10 14.07 -18.66
CA LEU A 160 -2.03 14.43 -17.72
C LEU A 160 -1.26 15.69 -18.20
N GLU A 161 -0.83 15.72 -19.47
CA GLU A 161 -0.11 16.86 -20.04
C GLU A 161 -0.97 18.13 -20.00
N LYS A 162 -2.25 18.03 -20.36
CA LYS A 162 -3.19 19.14 -20.27
C LYS A 162 -3.26 19.69 -18.84
N LYS A 163 -3.43 18.82 -17.85
CA LYS A 163 -3.50 19.20 -16.43
C LYS A 163 -2.19 19.77 -15.91
N LEU A 164 -1.05 19.25 -16.33
CA LEU A 164 0.26 19.81 -15.97
C LEU A 164 0.43 21.24 -16.51
N LYS A 165 -0.01 21.52 -17.74
CA LYS A 165 0.03 22.85 -18.36
C LYS A 165 -0.83 23.89 -17.61
N GLU A 166 -1.94 23.49 -16.99
CA GLU A 166 -2.77 24.37 -16.16
C GLU A 166 -2.00 24.92 -14.94
N TYR A 167 -0.88 24.26 -14.57
CA TYR A 167 -0.02 24.64 -13.47
C TYR A 167 1.36 25.16 -13.94
N ASP A 168 1.49 25.57 -15.20
CA ASP A 168 2.69 26.25 -15.68
C ASP A 168 2.88 27.57 -14.91
N GLY A 169 4.11 27.80 -14.44
CA GLY A 169 4.40 28.95 -13.58
C GLY A 169 3.95 28.83 -12.11
N PHE A 170 3.35 27.71 -11.73
CA PHE A 170 2.96 27.45 -10.34
C PHE A 170 4.22 27.34 -9.43
N ALA A 171 4.26 28.14 -8.37
CA ALA A 171 5.46 28.28 -7.53
C ALA A 171 5.66 27.14 -6.51
N GLY A 172 4.59 26.41 -6.18
CA GLY A 172 4.65 25.29 -5.24
C GLY A 172 5.24 24.02 -5.85
N LYS A 173 5.37 22.99 -5.02
CA LYS A 173 5.84 21.68 -5.50
C LYS A 173 4.77 21.02 -6.37
N LYS A 174 5.22 20.35 -7.43
CA LYS A 174 4.40 19.49 -8.27
C LYS A 174 4.84 18.04 -8.04
N LEU A 175 3.94 17.21 -7.52
CA LEU A 175 4.20 15.80 -7.26
C LEU A 175 3.31 14.96 -8.17
N LEU A 176 3.88 14.17 -9.07
CA LEU A 176 3.17 13.20 -9.88
C LEU A 176 3.28 11.82 -9.23
N ILE A 177 2.15 11.16 -9.04
CA ILE A 177 2.08 9.84 -8.41
C ILE A 177 1.28 8.89 -9.29
N THR A 178 1.86 7.71 -9.56
CA THR A 178 1.21 6.60 -10.25
C THR A 178 1.68 5.28 -9.68
N ASP A 179 0.81 4.25 -9.70
CA ASP A 179 1.27 2.87 -9.54
C ASP A 179 2.14 2.48 -10.74
N GLY A 180 3.18 1.68 -10.52
CA GLY A 180 3.99 1.14 -11.60
C GLY A 180 3.29 0.02 -12.37
N VAL A 181 2.50 -0.79 -11.63
CA VAL A 181 1.64 -1.86 -12.15
C VAL A 181 0.31 -1.79 -11.44
N PHE A 182 -0.77 -1.65 -12.19
CA PHE A 182 -2.14 -1.60 -11.66
C PHE A 182 -2.67 -3.02 -11.48
N SER A 183 -2.70 -3.51 -10.25
CA SER A 183 -2.93 -4.92 -9.94
C SER A 183 -4.33 -5.43 -10.31
N MET A 184 -5.34 -4.56 -10.34
CA MET A 184 -6.72 -4.95 -10.67
C MET A 184 -6.93 -5.10 -12.19
N ASP A 185 -6.25 -4.28 -12.99
CA ASP A 185 -6.41 -4.23 -14.45
C ASP A 185 -5.25 -4.94 -15.16
N GLY A 186 -4.09 -5.05 -14.50
CA GLY A 186 -2.92 -5.77 -15.00
C GLY A 186 -2.06 -4.97 -15.97
N ASP A 187 -2.33 -3.69 -16.14
CA ASP A 187 -1.56 -2.81 -16.99
C ASP A 187 -0.41 -2.10 -16.26
N VAL A 188 0.49 -1.52 -17.03
CA VAL A 188 1.73 -0.90 -16.58
C VAL A 188 1.71 0.60 -16.89
N ALA A 189 2.18 1.41 -15.95
CA ALA A 189 2.28 2.85 -16.15
C ALA A 189 3.20 3.21 -17.33
N LYS A 190 2.83 4.24 -18.08
CA LYS A 190 3.59 4.74 -19.24
C LYS A 190 4.72 5.67 -18.78
N LEU A 191 5.68 5.14 -18.00
CA LEU A 191 6.75 5.94 -17.37
C LEU A 191 7.71 6.66 -18.35
N PRO A 192 7.95 6.20 -19.59
CA PRO A 192 8.78 6.95 -20.54
C PRO A 192 8.07 8.11 -21.25
N ALA A 193 6.80 8.35 -20.93
CA ALA A 193 6.00 9.42 -21.58
C ALA A 193 6.30 10.81 -21.02
#